data_51e6a27081a19caeca56559240befebc
#
_entry.id   51e6a27081a19caeca56559240befebc
#
_cell.length_a   1.000
_cell.length_b   1.000
_cell.length_c   1.000
_cell.angle_alpha   90.00
_cell.angle_beta   90.00
_cell.angle_gamma   90.00
#
_symmetry.space_group_name_H-M   'P 1'
#
loop_
_entity.id
_entity.type
_entity.pdbx_description
1 polymer ?
#
loop_
_entity_poly.entity_id
_entity_poly.type
_entity_poly.pdbx_seq_one_letter_code
_entity_poly.pdbx_strand_id
1 'polypeptide(L)'
;MTTPANNNMHPSDMRNMIIFALASLLLWFAFDHFVLKPQVNAIKAEQIATTTGTTAAPNVATPVTPKKREDIIASPDRIMIDTPEITGSISLKGARIDDISFKKHDDTLHSKKRVVLFSPAETENAYFADAGWLGAANSPSLPTKDSVWTKVKGDKLTPTTPITFIWDNGAGLKFERTISIDEKFLITIRQRMTNVSNGSLVVYPFAAITRHGIPSHSQTVGYEGPLGYIGEDLIEAKYDGLIKKPEQTFDGQTGWIGITDKYWFASLIPDQKQKQLFRFLAQPNEAEKAKSIFQVDARGDAVTSVAGQTIENTQHIFVGVKDINALENYEAQLGTNHFDLAVDFGKLYFLTRPMNWLIGLFNSWVGNFGVAIILLTVVVRAAVFPLANVSYRSFAGMRKIAPKMAELRVKYGDDKQKMQQELIALYQT
;
A
#
# COMPACT_ATOMS: atom_id res chain seq x y z
N MET A 1 19.76 56.82 -25.40
CA MET A 1 20.91 55.93 -25.68
C MET A 1 21.16 55.12 -24.46
N THR A 2 20.71 53.92 -24.44
CA THR A 2 20.86 52.97 -23.33
C THR A 2 22.07 52.09 -23.59
N THR A 3 23.12 52.26 -22.78
CA THR A 3 24.33 51.42 -22.80
C THR A 3 23.98 50.02 -22.25
N PRO A 4 24.44 48.93 -22.89
CA PRO A 4 24.23 47.57 -22.39
C PRO A 4 25.11 47.33 -21.15
N ALA A 5 24.50 46.77 -20.10
CA ALA A 5 25.18 46.33 -18.89
C ALA A 5 26.13 45.16 -19.24
N ASN A 6 27.41 45.38 -19.05
CA ASN A 6 28.46 44.39 -19.27
C ASN A 6 28.49 43.45 -18.05
N ASN A 7 27.89 42.25 -18.18
CA ASN A 7 27.80 41.23 -17.15
C ASN A 7 29.09 40.36 -17.13
N ASN A 8 30.25 40.95 -16.80
CA ASN A 8 31.46 40.17 -16.58
C ASN A 8 31.48 39.66 -15.14
N MET A 9 31.08 38.38 -14.93
CA MET A 9 31.28 37.69 -13.69
C MET A 9 32.77 37.62 -13.31
N HIS A 10 33.05 37.76 -12.01
CA HIS A 10 34.44 37.66 -11.53
C HIS A 10 34.98 36.24 -11.79
N PRO A 11 36.27 36.04 -12.15
CA PRO A 11 36.85 34.73 -12.42
C PRO A 11 36.71 33.73 -11.28
N SER A 12 36.67 34.20 -10.01
CA SER A 12 36.41 33.38 -8.82
C SER A 12 34.97 32.88 -8.74
N ASP A 13 34.01 33.71 -9.12
CA ASP A 13 32.58 33.35 -9.07
C ASP A 13 32.25 32.37 -10.19
N MET A 14 32.84 32.57 -11.36
CA MET A 14 32.72 31.63 -12.48
C MET A 14 33.39 30.30 -12.14
N ARG A 15 34.55 30.27 -11.47
CA ARG A 15 35.20 29.05 -10.97
C ARG A 15 34.33 28.32 -9.93
N ASN A 16 33.76 29.03 -8.96
CA ASN A 16 32.91 28.44 -7.92
C ASN A 16 31.60 27.95 -8.51
N MET A 17 31.02 28.63 -9.49
CA MET A 17 29.82 28.19 -10.21
C MET A 17 30.11 26.95 -11.06
N ILE A 18 31.29 26.86 -11.70
CA ILE A 18 31.72 25.68 -12.45
C ILE A 18 31.95 24.50 -11.50
N ILE A 19 32.58 24.72 -10.35
CA ILE A 19 32.82 23.70 -9.35
C ILE A 19 31.46 23.18 -8.78
N PHE A 20 30.51 24.08 -8.50
CA PHE A 20 29.17 23.73 -8.06
C PHE A 20 28.39 22.94 -9.12
N ALA A 21 28.46 23.38 -10.38
CA ALA A 21 27.84 22.70 -11.51
C ALA A 21 28.42 21.27 -11.70
N LEU A 22 29.77 21.16 -11.65
CA LEU A 22 30.45 19.86 -11.74
C LEU A 22 30.12 18.95 -10.57
N ALA A 23 30.10 19.46 -9.35
CA ALA A 23 29.75 18.70 -8.15
C ALA A 23 28.26 18.23 -8.21
N SER A 24 27.35 19.10 -8.67
CA SER A 24 25.94 18.75 -8.87
C SER A 24 25.77 17.68 -9.96
N LEU A 25 26.53 17.77 -11.03
CA LEU A 25 26.56 16.84 -12.14
C LEU A 25 27.12 15.49 -11.74
N LEU A 26 28.18 15.48 -10.90
CA LEU A 26 28.76 14.27 -10.31
C LEU A 26 27.81 13.61 -9.33
N LEU A 27 27.14 14.37 -8.47
CA LEU A 27 26.11 13.87 -7.57
C LEU A 27 24.93 13.29 -8.34
N TRP A 28 24.48 13.97 -9.39
CA TRP A 28 23.41 13.47 -10.25
C TRP A 28 23.83 12.19 -10.99
N PHE A 29 25.06 12.14 -11.52
CA PHE A 29 25.61 10.96 -12.20
C PHE A 29 25.81 9.78 -11.26
N ALA A 30 26.27 10.05 -10.04
CA ALA A 30 26.37 9.02 -8.98
C ALA A 30 24.98 8.51 -8.61
N PHE A 31 24.00 9.38 -8.42
CA PHE A 31 22.62 9.00 -8.14
C PHE A 31 22.00 8.20 -9.28
N ASP A 32 22.18 8.62 -10.53
CA ASP A 32 21.72 7.89 -11.72
C ASP A 32 22.39 6.51 -11.83
N HIS A 33 23.70 6.44 -11.60
CA HIS A 33 24.45 5.20 -11.78
C HIS A 33 24.29 4.20 -10.64
N PHE A 34 24.22 4.65 -9.39
CA PHE A 34 24.16 3.77 -8.21
C PHE A 34 22.75 3.54 -7.68
N VAL A 35 21.77 4.41 -8.02
CA VAL A 35 20.40 4.32 -7.51
C VAL A 35 19.40 4.04 -8.62
N LEU A 36 19.41 4.83 -9.71
CA LEU A 36 18.40 4.68 -10.76
C LEU A 36 18.68 3.52 -11.74
N LYS A 37 19.93 3.35 -12.21
CA LYS A 37 20.26 2.28 -13.17
C LYS A 37 20.15 0.87 -12.62
N PRO A 38 20.53 0.55 -11.38
CA PRO A 38 20.29 -0.78 -10.83
C PRO A 38 18.79 -1.13 -10.78
N GLN A 39 17.93 -0.18 -10.39
CA GLN A 39 16.48 -0.37 -10.35
C GLN A 39 15.88 -0.61 -11.74
N VAL A 40 16.30 0.16 -12.75
CA VAL A 40 15.83 0.01 -14.13
C VAL A 40 16.33 -1.28 -14.79
N ASN A 41 17.56 -1.71 -14.48
CA ASN A 41 18.14 -2.92 -15.04
C ASN A 41 17.60 -4.19 -14.37
N ALA A 42 17.30 -4.17 -13.07
CA ALA A 42 16.59 -5.25 -12.39
C ALA A 42 15.21 -5.48 -13.02
N ILE A 43 14.45 -4.41 -13.25
CA ILE A 43 13.13 -4.46 -13.90
C ILE A 43 13.20 -5.01 -15.33
N LYS A 44 14.27 -4.70 -16.10
CA LYS A 44 14.43 -5.20 -17.49
C LYS A 44 14.90 -6.65 -17.57
N ALA A 45 15.73 -7.12 -16.64
CA ALA A 45 16.21 -8.50 -16.63
C ALA A 45 15.10 -9.51 -16.29
N GLU A 46 14.15 -9.12 -15.45
CA GLU A 46 13.02 -9.94 -15.03
C GLU A 46 11.94 -10.09 -16.13
N GLN A 47 11.83 -9.14 -17.06
CA GLN A 47 10.83 -9.17 -18.14
C GLN A 47 11.11 -10.24 -19.23
N ILE A 48 12.28 -10.85 -19.26
CA ILE A 48 12.66 -11.84 -20.32
C ILE A 48 12.44 -13.30 -19.86
N ALA A 49 12.25 -13.56 -18.56
CA ALA A 49 12.22 -14.93 -18.03
C ALA A 49 10.81 -15.56 -17.87
N THR A 50 9.72 -14.85 -18.13
CA THR A 50 8.36 -15.32 -17.81
C THR A 50 7.44 -15.48 -19.01
N THR A 51 7.83 -16.28 -19.99
CA THR A 51 6.89 -16.72 -21.03
C THR A 51 6.84 -18.25 -21.08
N THR A 52 6.32 -18.89 -20.04
CA THR A 52 5.81 -20.28 -20.12
C THR A 52 4.97 -20.60 -18.88
N GLY A 53 3.67 -20.80 -19.06
CA GLY A 53 2.78 -21.39 -18.08
C GLY A 53 1.66 -20.49 -17.56
N THR A 54 0.83 -20.00 -18.45
CA THR A 54 -0.39 -19.26 -18.09
C THR A 54 -1.48 -20.20 -17.61
N THR A 55 -1.55 -20.46 -16.32
CA THR A 55 -2.81 -20.84 -15.68
C THR A 55 -3.52 -19.54 -15.29
N ALA A 56 -4.54 -19.19 -16.07
CA ALA A 56 -5.31 -17.97 -15.88
C ALA A 56 -5.92 -17.95 -14.48
N ALA A 57 -5.69 -16.85 -13.73
CA ALA A 57 -6.49 -16.54 -12.55
C ALA A 57 -7.97 -16.41 -12.96
N PRO A 58 -8.92 -16.59 -12.04
CA PRO A 58 -10.33 -16.45 -12.36
C PRO A 58 -10.58 -15.09 -13.01
N ASN A 59 -11.18 -15.13 -14.21
CA ASN A 59 -11.50 -13.95 -14.98
C ASN A 59 -12.28 -12.95 -14.11
N VAL A 60 -11.81 -11.71 -14.12
CA VAL A 60 -12.50 -10.56 -13.53
C VAL A 60 -13.93 -10.51 -14.09
N ALA A 61 -14.89 -10.30 -13.21
CA ALA A 61 -16.32 -10.52 -13.42
C ALA A 61 -16.89 -9.80 -14.64
N THR A 62 -17.81 -10.48 -15.34
CA THR A 62 -18.69 -9.90 -16.38
C THR A 62 -19.56 -8.78 -15.79
N PRO A 63 -19.85 -7.71 -16.54
CA PRO A 63 -20.71 -6.62 -16.07
C PRO A 63 -22.13 -7.15 -15.75
N VAL A 64 -22.50 -7.12 -14.49
CA VAL A 64 -23.86 -7.41 -14.03
C VAL A 64 -24.54 -6.07 -13.70
N THR A 65 -25.83 -5.93 -13.93
CA THR A 65 -26.59 -4.76 -13.48
C THR A 65 -26.44 -4.61 -11.97
N PRO A 66 -25.89 -3.49 -11.48
CA PRO A 66 -25.58 -3.33 -10.06
C PRO A 66 -26.84 -3.41 -9.19
N LYS A 67 -26.75 -4.16 -8.09
CA LYS A 67 -27.77 -4.25 -7.04
C LYS A 67 -27.37 -3.39 -5.85
N LYS A 68 -28.37 -3.01 -5.04
CA LYS A 68 -28.10 -2.33 -3.77
C LYS A 68 -27.47 -3.32 -2.78
N ARG A 69 -26.48 -2.87 -2.03
CA ARG A 69 -25.80 -3.70 -1.01
C ARG A 69 -26.79 -4.27 0.01
N GLU A 70 -27.73 -3.45 0.47
CA GLU A 70 -28.74 -3.80 1.46
C GLU A 70 -29.59 -5.01 1.03
N ASP A 71 -29.95 -5.08 -0.25
CA ASP A 71 -30.75 -6.18 -0.80
C ASP A 71 -29.95 -7.50 -0.84
N ILE A 72 -28.62 -7.41 -1.10
CA ILE A 72 -27.75 -8.58 -1.18
C ILE A 72 -27.45 -9.12 0.21
N ILE A 73 -27.13 -8.26 1.17
CA ILE A 73 -26.77 -8.69 2.52
C ILE A 73 -27.97 -9.18 3.34
N ALA A 74 -29.18 -8.87 2.92
CA ALA A 74 -30.42 -9.39 3.52
C ALA A 74 -30.70 -10.89 3.18
N SER A 75 -29.91 -11.48 2.25
CA SER A 75 -30.07 -12.90 1.88
C SER A 75 -29.82 -13.83 3.08
N PRO A 76 -30.62 -14.89 3.25
CA PRO A 76 -30.40 -15.92 4.27
C PRO A 76 -29.11 -16.75 4.03
N ASP A 77 -28.56 -16.72 2.82
CA ASP A 77 -27.38 -17.49 2.42
C ASP A 77 -26.08 -16.76 2.81
N ARG A 78 -26.08 -16.15 4.01
CA ARG A 78 -24.92 -15.40 4.51
C ARG A 78 -24.67 -15.72 5.99
N ILE A 79 -23.40 -15.75 6.36
CA ILE A 79 -22.95 -15.94 7.73
C ILE A 79 -22.47 -14.60 8.27
N MET A 80 -23.05 -14.15 9.38
CA MET A 80 -22.70 -12.86 10.01
C MET A 80 -21.30 -12.87 10.59
N ILE A 81 -20.62 -11.73 10.46
CA ILE A 81 -19.35 -11.42 11.12
C ILE A 81 -19.63 -10.39 12.21
N ASP A 82 -19.07 -10.63 13.41
CA ASP A 82 -19.23 -9.70 14.53
C ASP A 82 -18.03 -9.73 15.47
N THR A 83 -17.23 -8.69 15.45
CA THR A 83 -16.10 -8.45 16.34
C THR A 83 -16.26 -7.10 17.04
N PRO A 84 -15.39 -6.72 17.98
CA PRO A 84 -15.40 -5.37 18.55
C PRO A 84 -15.21 -4.24 17.53
N GLU A 85 -14.48 -4.50 16.43
CA GLU A 85 -14.14 -3.49 15.42
C GLU A 85 -14.97 -3.60 14.14
N ILE A 86 -15.36 -4.83 13.74
CA ILE A 86 -15.93 -5.15 12.43
C ILE A 86 -17.31 -5.76 12.57
N THR A 87 -18.20 -5.42 11.65
CA THR A 87 -19.44 -6.14 11.38
C THR A 87 -19.55 -6.39 9.88
N GLY A 88 -20.22 -7.45 9.48
CA GLY A 88 -20.39 -7.81 8.09
C GLY A 88 -20.94 -9.19 7.89
N SER A 89 -20.67 -9.79 6.73
CA SER A 89 -21.12 -11.14 6.42
C SER A 89 -20.26 -11.83 5.35
N ILE A 90 -20.31 -13.17 5.36
CA ILE A 90 -19.68 -14.06 4.37
C ILE A 90 -20.78 -14.67 3.53
N SER A 91 -20.66 -14.62 2.21
CA SER A 91 -21.57 -15.29 1.29
C SER A 91 -21.28 -16.80 1.27
N LEU A 92 -22.31 -17.65 1.30
CA LEU A 92 -22.17 -19.09 1.05
C LEU A 92 -21.75 -19.39 -0.39
N LYS A 93 -22.07 -18.49 -1.33
CA LYS A 93 -21.61 -18.55 -2.72
C LYS A 93 -20.14 -18.15 -2.79
N GLY A 94 -19.26 -19.09 -3.14
CA GLY A 94 -17.82 -18.92 -3.15
C GLY A 94 -17.16 -18.96 -1.76
N ALA A 95 -17.92 -19.02 -0.68
CA ALA A 95 -17.50 -18.73 0.70
C ALA A 95 -16.69 -17.43 0.77
N ARG A 96 -17.23 -16.38 0.13
CA ARG A 96 -16.59 -15.10 -0.15
C ARG A 96 -16.74 -14.13 1.00
N ILE A 97 -15.67 -13.41 1.32
CA ILE A 97 -15.67 -12.31 2.28
C ILE A 97 -15.91 -11.03 1.49
N ASP A 98 -17.15 -10.59 1.42
CA ASP A 98 -17.58 -9.52 0.54
C ASP A 98 -18.45 -8.44 1.21
N ASP A 99 -18.56 -8.46 2.52
CA ASP A 99 -19.32 -7.47 3.28
C ASP A 99 -18.63 -7.20 4.61
N ILE A 100 -17.96 -6.03 4.73
CA ILE A 100 -17.29 -5.60 5.96
C ILE A 100 -17.52 -4.11 6.16
N SER A 101 -18.00 -3.77 7.36
CA SER A 101 -18.18 -2.39 7.84
C SER A 101 -17.50 -2.22 9.20
N PHE A 102 -16.99 -1.02 9.46
CA PHE A 102 -16.37 -0.70 10.74
C PHE A 102 -17.40 -0.20 11.75
N LYS A 103 -17.36 -0.69 13.00
CA LYS A 103 -18.31 -0.31 14.06
C LYS A 103 -18.00 1.05 14.68
N LYS A 104 -16.72 1.46 14.68
CA LYS A 104 -16.24 2.67 15.39
C LYS A 104 -15.97 3.85 14.48
N HIS A 105 -16.16 3.69 13.15
CA HIS A 105 -15.82 4.72 12.18
C HIS A 105 -17.02 5.09 11.32
N ASP A 106 -17.36 6.37 11.32
CA ASP A 106 -18.41 6.94 10.50
C ASP A 106 -17.85 7.43 9.17
N ASP A 107 -18.65 7.33 8.11
CA ASP A 107 -18.28 7.73 6.75
C ASP A 107 -17.91 9.21 6.66
N THR A 108 -18.64 10.07 7.37
CA THR A 108 -18.35 11.50 7.49
C THR A 108 -18.60 11.99 8.92
N LEU A 109 -18.00 13.12 9.31
CA LEU A 109 -18.06 13.70 10.67
C LEU A 109 -19.48 13.87 11.24
N HIS A 110 -20.51 13.94 10.42
CA HIS A 110 -21.91 14.15 10.84
C HIS A 110 -22.83 13.04 10.34
N SER A 111 -22.29 12.00 9.73
CA SER A 111 -23.06 10.85 9.25
C SER A 111 -23.23 9.82 10.37
N LYS A 112 -24.40 9.18 10.41
CA LYS A 112 -24.60 7.95 11.20
C LYS A 112 -24.31 6.69 10.38
N LYS A 113 -23.88 6.85 9.10
CA LYS A 113 -23.50 5.72 8.27
C LYS A 113 -22.08 5.28 8.61
N ARG A 114 -21.92 3.99 8.84
CA ARG A 114 -20.61 3.38 9.08
C ARG A 114 -19.82 3.27 7.79
N VAL A 115 -18.51 3.37 7.90
CA VAL A 115 -17.61 3.08 6.78
C VAL A 115 -17.79 1.63 6.36
N VAL A 116 -18.10 1.44 5.08
CA VAL A 116 -18.14 0.14 4.42
C VAL A 116 -16.86 -0.02 3.62
N LEU A 117 -16.04 -1.01 3.97
CA LEU A 117 -14.84 -1.31 3.21
C LEU A 117 -15.10 -2.36 2.14
N PHE A 118 -15.67 -3.52 2.53
CA PHE A 118 -16.05 -4.54 1.56
C PHE A 118 -17.55 -4.44 1.21
N SER A 119 -17.82 -4.55 -0.09
CA SER A 119 -19.16 -4.60 -0.69
C SER A 119 -19.26 -5.77 -1.67
N PRO A 120 -20.42 -6.46 -1.73
CA PRO A 120 -20.63 -7.61 -2.59
C PRO A 120 -20.31 -7.36 -4.07
N ALA A 121 -19.88 -8.42 -4.75
CA ALA A 121 -19.45 -8.38 -6.16
C ALA A 121 -20.52 -7.85 -7.12
N GLU A 122 -21.79 -7.94 -6.76
CA GLU A 122 -22.92 -7.47 -7.55
C GLU A 122 -23.23 -5.97 -7.34
N THR A 123 -22.52 -5.27 -6.46
CA THR A 123 -22.69 -3.83 -6.25
C THR A 123 -21.86 -3.01 -7.24
N GLU A 124 -22.23 -1.73 -7.44
CA GLU A 124 -21.50 -0.83 -8.34
C GLU A 124 -20.03 -0.64 -7.90
N ASN A 125 -19.83 -0.45 -6.60
CA ASN A 125 -18.50 -0.26 -6.00
C ASN A 125 -18.08 -1.52 -5.24
N ALA A 126 -18.11 -2.67 -5.93
CA ALA A 126 -17.75 -3.93 -5.33
C ALA A 126 -16.31 -3.93 -4.83
N TYR A 127 -16.11 -4.47 -3.62
CA TYR A 127 -14.79 -4.63 -3.04
C TYR A 127 -14.82 -5.84 -2.13
N PHE A 128 -14.08 -6.89 -2.44
CA PHE A 128 -14.21 -8.18 -1.79
C PHE A 128 -12.92 -9.01 -1.89
N ALA A 129 -12.84 -10.05 -1.07
CA ALA A 129 -11.75 -11.01 -1.09
C ALA A 129 -12.25 -12.43 -1.36
N ASP A 130 -11.50 -13.11 -2.22
CA ASP A 130 -11.67 -14.53 -2.55
C ASP A 130 -10.42 -15.33 -2.13
N ALA A 131 -10.61 -16.60 -1.80
CA ALA A 131 -9.50 -17.54 -1.62
C ALA A 131 -9.91 -18.91 -2.16
N GLY A 132 -8.95 -19.72 -2.59
CA GLY A 132 -9.29 -21.01 -3.16
C GLY A 132 -8.11 -21.79 -3.70
N TRP A 133 -8.42 -22.68 -4.62
CA TRP A 133 -7.47 -23.53 -5.32
C TRP A 133 -7.65 -23.37 -6.81
N LEU A 134 -6.55 -23.17 -7.52
CA LEU A 134 -6.50 -23.22 -8.99
C LEU A 134 -6.00 -24.60 -9.42
N GLY A 135 -6.57 -25.15 -10.47
CA GLY A 135 -6.12 -26.41 -11.07
C GLY A 135 -5.21 -26.19 -12.26
N ALA A 136 -4.37 -27.17 -12.57
CA ALA A 136 -3.71 -27.25 -13.87
C ALA A 136 -4.75 -27.49 -14.98
N ALA A 137 -4.33 -27.34 -16.23
CA ALA A 137 -5.17 -27.67 -17.37
C ALA A 137 -5.68 -29.13 -17.25
N ASN A 138 -6.97 -29.34 -17.51
CA ASN A 138 -7.67 -30.64 -17.35
C ASN A 138 -7.81 -31.16 -15.90
N SER A 139 -7.64 -30.32 -14.90
CA SER A 139 -7.96 -30.71 -13.52
C SER A 139 -9.45 -31.03 -13.35
N PRO A 140 -9.80 -31.96 -12.42
CA PRO A 140 -11.18 -32.15 -11.99
C PRO A 140 -11.81 -30.84 -11.51
N SER A 141 -13.14 -30.79 -11.45
CA SER A 141 -13.88 -29.62 -10.99
C SER A 141 -13.44 -29.20 -9.58
N LEU A 142 -12.94 -27.96 -9.46
CA LEU A 142 -12.59 -27.30 -8.21
C LEU A 142 -13.66 -26.28 -7.84
N PRO A 143 -13.75 -25.86 -6.56
CA PRO A 143 -14.67 -24.81 -6.17
C PRO A 143 -14.40 -23.52 -6.93
N THR A 144 -15.44 -22.92 -7.49
CA THR A 144 -15.40 -21.64 -8.20
C THR A 144 -16.05 -20.54 -7.37
N LYS A 145 -16.02 -19.31 -7.87
CA LYS A 145 -16.75 -18.17 -7.29
C LYS A 145 -18.27 -18.40 -7.22
N ASP A 146 -18.81 -19.32 -8.02
CA ASP A 146 -20.24 -19.64 -8.07
C ASP A 146 -20.62 -20.90 -7.30
N SER A 147 -19.65 -21.63 -6.76
CA SER A 147 -19.91 -22.81 -5.93
C SER A 147 -20.57 -22.44 -4.62
N VAL A 148 -21.67 -23.11 -4.29
CA VAL A 148 -22.36 -22.91 -3.01
C VAL A 148 -21.76 -23.84 -1.96
N TRP A 149 -21.22 -23.26 -0.91
CA TRP A 149 -20.61 -23.99 0.19
C TRP A 149 -21.63 -24.31 1.28
N THR A 150 -21.50 -25.43 1.92
CA THR A 150 -22.32 -25.83 3.06
C THR A 150 -21.61 -25.49 4.36
N LYS A 151 -22.26 -24.72 5.24
CA LYS A 151 -21.78 -24.45 6.59
C LYS A 151 -21.96 -25.70 7.45
N VAL A 152 -20.90 -26.18 8.12
CA VAL A 152 -20.91 -27.34 8.98
C VAL A 152 -20.59 -27.02 10.44
N LYS A 153 -19.93 -25.89 10.73
CA LYS A 153 -19.59 -25.48 12.10
C LYS A 153 -19.66 -23.98 12.25
N GLY A 154 -20.15 -23.53 13.42
CA GLY A 154 -20.29 -22.13 13.80
C GLY A 154 -21.53 -21.48 13.19
N ASP A 155 -22.17 -20.56 13.92
CA ASP A 155 -23.34 -19.83 13.43
C ASP A 155 -23.05 -18.39 13.04
N LYS A 156 -22.09 -17.78 13.72
CA LYS A 156 -21.63 -16.41 13.53
C LYS A 156 -20.12 -16.36 13.70
N LEU A 157 -19.43 -15.68 12.80
CA LEU A 157 -17.98 -15.49 12.89
C LEU A 157 -17.68 -14.42 13.96
N THR A 158 -17.02 -14.84 15.02
CA THR A 158 -16.54 -13.99 16.11
C THR A 158 -15.09 -14.34 16.43
N PRO A 159 -14.37 -13.56 17.25
CA PRO A 159 -12.99 -13.88 17.63
C PRO A 159 -12.84 -15.26 18.30
N THR A 160 -13.89 -15.76 18.91
CA THR A 160 -13.90 -17.06 19.62
C THR A 160 -14.62 -18.18 18.86
N THR A 161 -15.33 -17.86 17.78
CA THR A 161 -16.17 -18.82 17.04
C THR A 161 -15.80 -18.81 15.57
N PRO A 162 -14.87 -19.66 15.11
CA PRO A 162 -14.58 -19.83 13.70
C PRO A 162 -15.73 -20.54 12.97
N ILE A 163 -15.86 -20.28 11.66
CA ILE A 163 -16.84 -20.90 10.78
C ILE A 163 -16.15 -21.91 9.88
N THR A 164 -16.71 -23.09 9.73
CA THR A 164 -16.22 -24.11 8.79
C THR A 164 -17.26 -24.41 7.72
N PHE A 165 -16.79 -24.37 6.48
CA PHE A 165 -17.54 -24.67 5.27
C PHE A 165 -16.95 -25.91 4.60
N ILE A 166 -17.81 -26.71 3.94
CA ILE A 166 -17.39 -27.82 3.09
C ILE A 166 -17.99 -27.70 1.70
N TRP A 167 -17.27 -28.23 0.73
CA TRP A 167 -17.75 -28.42 -0.63
C TRP A 167 -17.17 -29.71 -1.22
N ASP A 168 -18.01 -30.49 -1.92
CA ASP A 168 -17.64 -31.76 -2.54
C ASP A 168 -17.96 -31.68 -4.02
N ASN A 169 -17.01 -32.06 -4.90
CA ASN A 169 -17.21 -32.05 -6.34
C ASN A 169 -17.97 -33.28 -6.88
N GLY A 170 -18.35 -34.22 -5.99
CA GLY A 170 -18.99 -35.46 -6.38
C GLY A 170 -18.10 -36.45 -7.16
N ALA A 171 -16.84 -36.10 -7.40
CA ALA A 171 -15.88 -36.89 -8.19
C ALA A 171 -14.59 -37.22 -7.41
N GLY A 172 -14.67 -37.23 -6.08
CA GLY A 172 -13.58 -37.62 -5.21
C GLY A 172 -12.69 -36.51 -4.71
N LEU A 173 -13.10 -35.24 -4.81
CA LEU A 173 -12.39 -34.12 -4.17
C LEU A 173 -13.30 -33.47 -3.13
N LYS A 174 -12.82 -33.42 -1.89
CA LYS A 174 -13.51 -32.78 -0.77
C LYS A 174 -12.71 -31.58 -0.28
N PHE A 175 -13.41 -30.47 -0.13
CA PHE A 175 -12.82 -29.20 0.30
C PHE A 175 -13.43 -28.76 1.62
N GLU A 176 -12.57 -28.34 2.52
CA GLU A 176 -12.94 -27.73 3.79
C GLU A 176 -12.27 -26.35 3.87
N ARG A 177 -13.03 -25.35 4.28
CA ARG A 177 -12.53 -23.99 4.55
C ARG A 177 -12.95 -23.56 5.92
N THR A 178 -11.99 -23.29 6.80
CA THR A 178 -12.24 -22.71 8.11
C THR A 178 -11.79 -21.25 8.08
N ILE A 179 -12.72 -20.36 8.44
CA ILE A 179 -12.47 -18.93 8.54
C ILE A 179 -12.52 -18.55 10.02
N SER A 180 -11.48 -17.91 10.51
CA SER A 180 -11.40 -17.30 11.84
C SER A 180 -11.05 -15.83 11.71
N ILE A 181 -11.38 -15.03 12.71
CA ILE A 181 -11.11 -13.60 12.78
C ILE A 181 -10.62 -13.27 14.18
N ASP A 182 -9.69 -12.32 14.29
CA ASP A 182 -9.25 -11.81 15.58
C ASP A 182 -10.17 -10.70 16.12
N GLU A 183 -9.81 -10.10 17.24
CA GLU A 183 -10.58 -8.99 17.83
C GLU A 183 -10.51 -7.70 17.02
N LYS A 184 -9.52 -7.56 16.14
CA LYS A 184 -9.26 -6.36 15.35
C LYS A 184 -9.62 -6.55 13.88
N PHE A 185 -8.63 -6.91 13.03
CA PHE A 185 -8.74 -6.74 11.57
C PHE A 185 -8.18 -7.92 10.78
N LEU A 186 -7.69 -8.98 11.42
CA LEU A 186 -7.06 -10.10 10.75
C LEU A 186 -8.02 -11.29 10.60
N ILE A 187 -8.25 -11.67 9.36
CA ILE A 187 -9.01 -12.87 8.99
C ILE A 187 -8.02 -13.93 8.56
N THR A 188 -8.13 -15.12 9.16
CA THR A 188 -7.32 -16.29 8.79
C THR A 188 -8.20 -17.29 8.05
N ILE A 189 -7.79 -17.69 6.86
CA ILE A 189 -8.45 -18.68 6.02
C ILE A 189 -7.57 -19.92 5.95
N ARG A 190 -8.01 -21.00 6.59
CA ARG A 190 -7.40 -22.31 6.48
C ARG A 190 -8.20 -23.14 5.49
N GLN A 191 -7.56 -23.62 4.44
CA GLN A 191 -8.17 -24.44 3.40
C GLN A 191 -7.54 -25.82 3.38
N ARG A 192 -8.39 -26.85 3.33
CA ARG A 192 -7.97 -28.24 3.21
C ARG A 192 -8.63 -28.85 1.98
N MET A 193 -7.88 -29.62 1.22
CA MET A 193 -8.39 -30.41 0.10
C MET A 193 -7.99 -31.87 0.34
N THR A 194 -8.97 -32.75 0.38
CA THR A 194 -8.77 -34.20 0.49
C THR A 194 -9.07 -34.84 -0.85
N ASN A 195 -8.09 -35.53 -1.41
CA ASN A 195 -8.23 -36.27 -2.65
C ASN A 195 -8.58 -37.75 -2.33
N VAL A 196 -9.85 -38.10 -2.43
CA VAL A 196 -10.34 -39.49 -2.30
C VAL A 196 -10.54 -40.15 -3.66
N SER A 197 -10.13 -39.51 -4.77
CA SER A 197 -10.13 -40.15 -6.08
C SER A 197 -8.93 -41.09 -6.25
N ASN A 198 -8.90 -41.85 -7.34
CA ASN A 198 -7.81 -42.79 -7.64
C ASN A 198 -6.64 -42.15 -8.37
N GLY A 199 -6.71 -40.85 -8.68
CA GLY A 199 -5.69 -40.12 -9.45
C GLY A 199 -4.93 -39.09 -8.63
N SER A 200 -3.81 -38.62 -9.17
CA SER A 200 -3.10 -37.45 -8.67
C SER A 200 -3.54 -36.19 -9.40
N LEU A 201 -3.51 -35.06 -8.73
CA LEU A 201 -3.75 -33.75 -9.34
C LEU A 201 -2.78 -32.70 -8.81
N VAL A 202 -2.54 -31.69 -9.64
CA VAL A 202 -1.74 -30.53 -9.28
C VAL A 202 -2.66 -29.34 -9.07
N VAL A 203 -2.54 -28.69 -7.92
CA VAL A 203 -3.31 -27.50 -7.55
C VAL A 203 -2.39 -26.40 -7.03
N TYR A 204 -2.88 -25.17 -7.09
CA TYR A 204 -2.19 -23.97 -6.61
C TYR A 204 -3.11 -23.25 -5.62
N PRO A 205 -2.69 -23.03 -4.37
CA PRO A 205 -3.47 -22.19 -3.47
C PRO A 205 -3.40 -20.73 -3.95
N PHE A 206 -4.52 -20.02 -3.85
CA PHE A 206 -4.54 -18.60 -4.20
C PHE A 206 -5.46 -17.81 -3.27
N ALA A 207 -5.21 -16.50 -3.22
CA ALA A 207 -6.14 -15.49 -2.72
C ALA A 207 -6.11 -14.26 -3.61
N ALA A 208 -7.22 -13.54 -3.65
CA ALA A 208 -7.38 -12.33 -4.44
C ALA A 208 -8.21 -11.30 -3.70
N ILE A 209 -7.90 -10.03 -3.91
CA ILE A 209 -8.74 -8.90 -3.51
C ILE A 209 -9.11 -8.16 -4.79
N THR A 210 -10.41 -8.00 -5.04
CA THR A 210 -10.94 -7.34 -6.23
C THR A 210 -11.70 -6.08 -5.83
N ARG A 211 -11.46 -4.99 -6.55
CA ARG A 211 -12.14 -3.71 -6.37
C ARG A 211 -12.68 -3.19 -7.70
N HIS A 212 -13.94 -2.80 -7.72
CA HIS A 212 -14.57 -2.12 -8.84
C HIS A 212 -14.46 -0.59 -8.64
N GLY A 213 -13.96 0.07 -9.67
CA GLY A 213 -13.83 1.52 -9.70
C GLY A 213 -12.61 2.09 -8.97
N ILE A 214 -12.33 3.35 -9.30
CA ILE A 214 -11.33 4.18 -8.63
C ILE A 214 -12.07 5.03 -7.58
N PRO A 215 -11.58 5.11 -6.33
CA PRO A 215 -12.21 5.96 -5.31
C PRO A 215 -12.30 7.42 -5.76
N SER A 216 -13.45 8.05 -5.55
CA SER A 216 -13.69 9.45 -5.96
C SER A 216 -12.81 10.48 -5.24
N HIS A 217 -12.15 10.09 -4.15
CA HIS A 217 -11.34 10.96 -3.30
C HIS A 217 -9.82 10.75 -3.45
N SER A 218 -9.37 10.05 -4.49
CA SER A 218 -7.97 9.65 -4.71
C SER A 218 -6.99 10.79 -5.02
N GLN A 219 -7.31 12.05 -4.71
CA GLN A 219 -6.45 13.21 -5.01
C GLN A 219 -5.81 13.84 -3.77
N THR A 220 -5.82 13.17 -2.64
CA THR A 220 -5.29 13.71 -1.39
C THR A 220 -3.82 13.31 -1.19
N VAL A 221 -3.14 13.98 -0.27
CA VAL A 221 -1.75 13.69 0.13
C VAL A 221 -1.64 12.23 0.60
N GLY A 222 -0.73 11.48 -0.01
CA GLY A 222 -0.48 10.07 0.27
C GLY A 222 -0.82 9.15 -0.91
N TYR A 223 -0.27 7.93 -0.88
CA TYR A 223 -0.54 6.92 -1.90
C TYR A 223 -1.88 6.23 -1.65
N GLU A 224 -2.70 6.11 -2.70
CA GLU A 224 -3.93 5.32 -2.76
C GLU A 224 -3.90 4.43 -4.01
N GLY A 225 -4.17 3.15 -3.83
CA GLY A 225 -4.19 2.17 -4.92
C GLY A 225 -3.60 0.82 -4.55
N PRO A 226 -3.45 -0.06 -5.54
CA PRO A 226 -2.79 -1.34 -5.36
C PRO A 226 -1.31 -1.18 -5.00
N LEU A 227 -0.87 -1.84 -3.93
CA LEU A 227 0.53 -1.85 -3.48
C LEU A 227 0.88 -3.19 -2.87
N GLY A 228 2.17 -3.46 -2.73
CA GLY A 228 2.68 -4.64 -2.03
C GLY A 228 4.14 -4.49 -1.65
N TYR A 229 4.55 -5.19 -0.61
CA TYR A 229 5.95 -5.40 -0.28
C TYR A 229 6.31 -6.83 -0.64
N ILE A 230 7.15 -7.01 -1.65
CA ILE A 230 7.44 -8.32 -2.25
C ILE A 230 8.96 -8.50 -2.28
N GLY A 231 9.45 -9.53 -1.58
CA GLY A 231 10.88 -9.71 -1.39
C GLY A 231 11.45 -8.57 -0.53
N GLU A 232 12.15 -7.63 -1.14
CA GLU A 232 12.78 -6.48 -0.47
C GLU A 232 12.26 -5.13 -1.00
N ASP A 233 11.26 -5.14 -1.90
CA ASP A 233 10.80 -3.95 -2.58
C ASP A 233 9.34 -3.58 -2.26
N LEU A 234 9.10 -2.29 -1.97
CA LEU A 234 7.76 -1.71 -1.94
C LEU A 234 7.33 -1.33 -3.37
N ILE A 235 6.28 -1.96 -3.85
CA ILE A 235 5.75 -1.78 -5.20
C ILE A 235 4.42 -1.05 -5.12
N GLU A 236 4.35 0.11 -5.75
CA GLU A 236 3.14 0.92 -5.89
C GLU A 236 2.63 0.87 -7.33
N ALA A 237 1.53 0.18 -7.56
CA ALA A 237 0.91 0.04 -8.88
C ALA A 237 -0.25 1.01 -9.04
N LYS A 238 0.04 2.26 -9.41
CA LYS A 238 -0.98 3.32 -9.60
C LYS A 238 -2.09 2.88 -10.54
N TYR A 239 -3.34 3.24 -10.25
CA TYR A 239 -4.51 2.90 -11.07
C TYR A 239 -4.32 3.23 -12.56
N ASP A 240 -3.88 4.45 -12.89
CA ASP A 240 -3.61 4.86 -14.27
C ASP A 240 -2.49 4.07 -14.94
N GLY A 241 -1.50 3.64 -14.16
CA GLY A 241 -0.40 2.78 -14.63
C GLY A 241 -0.90 1.39 -14.98
N LEU A 242 -1.77 0.82 -14.15
CA LEU A 242 -2.39 -0.49 -14.37
C LEU A 242 -3.40 -0.47 -15.54
N ILE A 243 -4.13 0.64 -15.74
CA ILE A 243 -4.99 0.76 -16.92
C ILE A 243 -4.17 0.69 -18.21
N LYS A 244 -2.96 1.26 -18.23
CA LYS A 244 -2.05 1.24 -19.39
C LYS A 244 -1.31 -0.09 -19.57
N LYS A 245 -0.95 -0.73 -18.44
CA LYS A 245 -0.26 -2.02 -18.38
C LYS A 245 -1.05 -2.94 -17.46
N PRO A 246 -2.07 -3.65 -17.98
CA PRO A 246 -3.09 -4.32 -17.17
C PRO A 246 -2.62 -5.48 -16.30
N GLU A 247 -1.39 -5.93 -16.46
CA GLU A 247 -0.80 -6.99 -15.65
C GLU A 247 0.63 -6.66 -15.28
N GLN A 248 0.94 -6.81 -13.98
CA GLN A 248 2.30 -6.75 -13.43
C GLN A 248 2.46 -7.93 -12.48
N THR A 249 3.51 -8.72 -12.69
CA THR A 249 3.75 -9.99 -12.01
C THR A 249 5.11 -9.95 -11.30
N PHE A 250 5.16 -10.46 -10.08
CA PHE A 250 6.35 -10.49 -9.23
C PHE A 250 6.45 -11.83 -8.50
N ASP A 251 7.63 -12.41 -8.50
CA ASP A 251 7.96 -13.60 -7.71
C ASP A 251 8.58 -13.19 -6.38
N GLY A 252 8.13 -13.78 -5.27
CA GLY A 252 8.68 -13.53 -3.94
C GLY A 252 8.42 -14.68 -2.98
N GLN A 253 9.31 -14.88 -2.01
CA GLN A 253 9.09 -15.86 -0.94
C GLN A 253 8.36 -15.22 0.23
N THR A 254 8.67 -13.96 0.53
CA THR A 254 8.05 -13.19 1.61
C THR A 254 7.33 -11.98 1.03
N GLY A 255 6.32 -11.50 1.72
CA GLY A 255 5.64 -10.28 1.37
C GLY A 255 4.15 -10.29 1.57
N TRP A 256 3.56 -9.20 1.19
CA TRP A 256 2.11 -8.97 1.21
C TRP A 256 1.73 -8.11 0.00
N ILE A 257 0.47 -8.19 -0.40
CA ILE A 257 -0.08 -7.39 -1.51
C ILE A 257 -1.50 -6.95 -1.15
N GLY A 258 -1.88 -5.72 -1.51
CA GLY A 258 -3.21 -5.21 -1.15
C GLY A 258 -3.62 -3.99 -1.94
N ILE A 259 -4.75 -3.42 -1.56
CA ILE A 259 -5.27 -2.15 -2.08
C ILE A 259 -5.47 -1.20 -0.91
N THR A 260 -4.81 -0.05 -0.96
CA THR A 260 -4.87 0.96 0.10
C THR A 260 -5.71 2.15 -0.30
N ASP A 261 -6.50 2.63 0.64
CA ASP A 261 -7.16 3.93 0.63
C ASP A 261 -6.46 4.86 1.63
N LYS A 262 -6.92 6.09 1.75
CA LYS A 262 -6.35 7.08 2.67
C LYS A 262 -6.20 6.56 4.11
N TYR A 263 -7.24 5.90 4.65
CA TYR A 263 -7.28 5.44 6.04
C TYR A 263 -7.45 3.94 6.18
N TRP A 264 -7.84 3.26 5.11
CA TRP A 264 -8.27 1.86 5.08
C TRP A 264 -7.32 1.04 4.22
N PHE A 265 -7.18 -0.22 4.57
CA PHE A 265 -6.33 -1.15 3.86
C PHE A 265 -6.93 -2.55 3.84
N ALA A 266 -6.92 -3.17 2.67
CA ALA A 266 -7.20 -4.59 2.53
C ALA A 266 -5.98 -5.25 1.89
N SER A 267 -5.44 -6.29 2.54
CA SER A 267 -4.21 -6.95 2.11
C SER A 267 -4.29 -8.46 2.25
N LEU A 268 -3.63 -9.14 1.32
CA LEU A 268 -3.33 -10.56 1.38
C LEU A 268 -1.94 -10.74 1.98
N ILE A 269 -1.83 -11.64 2.95
CA ILE A 269 -0.58 -12.04 3.58
C ILE A 269 -0.53 -13.56 3.47
N PRO A 270 0.09 -14.12 2.40
CA PRO A 270 0.21 -15.55 2.20
C PRO A 270 1.20 -16.18 3.18
N ASP A 271 1.37 -17.51 3.11
CA ASP A 271 2.38 -18.20 3.89
C ASP A 271 3.79 -17.70 3.50
N GLN A 272 4.49 -17.11 4.47
CA GLN A 272 5.82 -16.51 4.28
C GLN A 272 6.95 -17.54 4.08
N LYS A 273 6.64 -18.83 4.24
CA LYS A 273 7.60 -19.93 4.06
C LYS A 273 7.59 -20.50 2.66
N GLN A 274 6.58 -20.14 1.85
CA GLN A 274 6.40 -20.66 0.51
C GLN A 274 6.60 -19.56 -0.53
N LYS A 275 7.16 -19.93 -1.68
CA LYS A 275 7.26 -19.02 -2.81
C LYS A 275 5.87 -18.66 -3.34
N GLN A 276 5.67 -17.41 -3.66
CA GLN A 276 4.41 -16.86 -4.15
C GLN A 276 4.62 -16.11 -5.46
N LEU A 277 3.64 -16.19 -6.33
CA LEU A 277 3.49 -15.31 -7.47
C LEU A 277 2.48 -14.23 -7.11
N PHE A 278 2.93 -12.98 -7.01
CA PHE A 278 2.09 -11.82 -6.73
C PHE A 278 1.76 -11.10 -8.04
N ARG A 279 0.50 -10.65 -8.17
CA ARG A 279 0.09 -9.93 -9.37
C ARG A 279 -0.76 -8.71 -9.03
N PHE A 280 -0.52 -7.64 -9.78
CA PHE A 280 -1.43 -6.51 -9.91
C PHE A 280 -2.11 -6.60 -11.27
N LEU A 281 -3.43 -6.62 -11.27
CA LEU A 281 -4.23 -6.79 -12.47
C LEU A 281 -5.23 -5.64 -12.60
N ALA A 282 -5.51 -5.25 -13.83
CA ALA A 282 -6.62 -4.37 -14.15
C ALA A 282 -7.43 -4.95 -15.31
N GLN A 283 -8.74 -4.73 -15.26
CA GLN A 283 -9.62 -4.82 -16.42
C GLN A 283 -10.06 -3.41 -16.77
N PRO A 284 -9.42 -2.77 -17.74
CA PRO A 284 -9.76 -1.41 -18.13
C PRO A 284 -11.19 -1.32 -18.66
N ASN A 285 -11.90 -0.27 -18.27
CA ASN A 285 -13.12 0.14 -18.92
C ASN A 285 -12.78 1.31 -19.85
N GLU A 286 -12.78 1.07 -21.16
CA GLU A 286 -12.38 2.06 -22.17
C GLU A 286 -13.33 3.25 -22.22
N ALA A 287 -14.62 3.02 -21.96
CA ALA A 287 -15.64 4.07 -22.00
C ALA A 287 -15.56 4.96 -20.74
N GLU A 288 -15.29 4.36 -19.58
CA GLU A 288 -15.28 5.07 -18.29
C GLU A 288 -14.18 4.50 -17.39
N LYS A 289 -12.97 5.06 -17.49
CA LYS A 289 -11.79 4.60 -16.75
C LYS A 289 -12.02 4.48 -15.23
N ALA A 290 -12.85 5.36 -14.68
CA ALA A 290 -13.22 5.32 -13.27
C ALA A 290 -13.95 4.02 -12.86
N LYS A 291 -14.56 3.31 -13.80
CA LYS A 291 -15.26 2.02 -13.60
C LYS A 291 -14.39 0.79 -13.94
N SER A 292 -13.10 0.97 -14.18
CA SER A 292 -12.17 -0.15 -14.35
C SER A 292 -12.16 -1.03 -13.11
N ILE A 293 -11.87 -2.32 -13.29
CA ILE A 293 -11.77 -3.28 -12.19
C ILE A 293 -10.31 -3.55 -11.91
N PHE A 294 -9.95 -3.57 -10.64
CA PHE A 294 -8.59 -3.81 -10.19
C PHE A 294 -8.56 -5.02 -9.27
N GLN A 295 -7.52 -5.83 -9.41
CA GLN A 295 -7.32 -7.01 -8.59
C GLN A 295 -5.86 -7.09 -8.16
N VAL A 296 -5.65 -7.50 -6.93
CA VAL A 296 -4.37 -7.97 -6.44
C VAL A 296 -4.53 -9.42 -6.04
N ASP A 297 -3.58 -10.27 -6.41
CA ASP A 297 -3.64 -11.67 -6.03
C ASP A 297 -2.27 -12.24 -5.66
N ALA A 298 -2.29 -13.30 -4.86
CA ALA A 298 -1.13 -14.10 -4.50
C ALA A 298 -1.45 -15.57 -4.78
N ARG A 299 -0.59 -16.23 -5.55
CA ARG A 299 -0.69 -17.64 -5.90
C ARG A 299 0.54 -18.38 -5.38
N GLY A 300 0.33 -19.40 -4.56
CA GLY A 300 1.41 -20.29 -4.11
C GLY A 300 1.92 -21.22 -5.21
N ASP A 301 3.01 -21.91 -4.91
CA ASP A 301 3.57 -22.94 -5.78
C ASP A 301 2.64 -24.13 -6.01
N ALA A 302 2.97 -24.92 -7.01
CA ALA A 302 2.26 -26.14 -7.36
C ALA A 302 2.35 -27.17 -6.21
N VAL A 303 1.20 -27.67 -5.77
CA VAL A 303 1.11 -28.76 -4.79
C VAL A 303 0.48 -29.97 -5.48
N THR A 304 1.20 -31.09 -5.48
CA THR A 304 0.68 -32.36 -5.99
C THR A 304 -0.07 -33.09 -4.87
N SER A 305 -1.33 -33.41 -5.10
CA SER A 305 -2.14 -34.23 -4.21
C SER A 305 -2.34 -35.61 -4.84
N VAL A 306 -1.85 -36.64 -4.15
CA VAL A 306 -2.04 -38.03 -4.57
C VAL A 306 -3.31 -38.62 -3.94
N ALA A 307 -3.76 -39.77 -4.44
CA ALA A 307 -4.92 -40.50 -3.89
C ALA A 307 -4.79 -40.72 -2.38
N GLY A 308 -5.85 -40.41 -1.64
CA GLY A 308 -5.91 -40.52 -0.18
C GLY A 308 -5.23 -39.36 0.58
N GLN A 309 -4.57 -38.43 -0.07
CA GLN A 309 -3.85 -37.34 0.58
C GLN A 309 -4.76 -36.14 0.89
N THR A 310 -4.52 -35.53 2.05
CA THR A 310 -5.04 -34.20 2.39
C THR A 310 -3.91 -33.19 2.31
N ILE A 311 -4.12 -32.11 1.60
CA ILE A 311 -3.23 -30.95 1.57
C ILE A 311 -3.90 -29.77 2.27
N GLU A 312 -3.09 -28.88 2.84
CA GLU A 312 -3.57 -27.73 3.60
C GLU A 312 -2.81 -26.47 3.19
N ASN A 313 -3.52 -25.34 3.16
CA ASN A 313 -2.94 -24.02 2.98
C ASN A 313 -3.60 -23.03 3.92
N THR A 314 -2.82 -22.13 4.50
CA THR A 314 -3.30 -21.05 5.36
C THR A 314 -2.89 -19.72 4.77
N GLN A 315 -3.84 -18.80 4.70
CA GLN A 315 -3.67 -17.45 4.20
C GLN A 315 -4.31 -16.47 5.16
N HIS A 316 -3.78 -15.26 5.21
CA HIS A 316 -4.31 -14.19 6.03
C HIS A 316 -4.78 -13.03 5.17
N ILE A 317 -5.89 -12.43 5.57
CA ILE A 317 -6.44 -11.23 4.95
C ILE A 317 -6.57 -10.18 6.04
N PHE A 318 -5.85 -9.09 5.89
CA PHE A 318 -6.03 -7.91 6.72
C PHE A 318 -7.10 -7.02 6.08
N VAL A 319 -8.10 -6.59 6.87
CA VAL A 319 -9.17 -5.69 6.41
C VAL A 319 -9.44 -4.67 7.50
N GLY A 320 -8.74 -3.54 7.46
CA GLY A 320 -8.76 -2.65 8.63
C GLY A 320 -8.29 -1.22 8.40
N VAL A 321 -8.20 -0.55 9.53
CA VAL A 321 -7.60 0.78 9.64
C VAL A 321 -6.08 0.69 9.55
N LYS A 322 -5.43 1.64 8.88
CA LYS A 322 -3.97 1.73 8.85
C LYS A 322 -3.41 2.27 10.17
N ASP A 323 -3.57 1.49 11.23
CA ASP A 323 -2.94 1.75 12.53
C ASP A 323 -1.56 1.12 12.57
N ILE A 324 -0.52 1.93 12.75
CA ILE A 324 0.88 1.51 12.68
C ILE A 324 1.18 0.42 13.72
N ASN A 325 0.71 0.59 14.95
CA ASN A 325 0.97 -0.38 16.02
C ASN A 325 0.29 -1.73 15.70
N ALA A 326 -0.91 -1.71 15.11
CA ALA A 326 -1.59 -2.92 14.69
C ALA A 326 -0.84 -3.60 13.54
N LEU A 327 -0.38 -2.83 12.55
CA LEU A 327 0.39 -3.36 11.40
C LEU A 327 1.73 -3.97 11.85
N GLU A 328 2.49 -3.29 12.72
CA GLU A 328 3.75 -3.80 13.29
C GLU A 328 3.52 -5.09 14.12
N ASN A 329 2.43 -5.16 14.90
CA ASN A 329 2.09 -6.37 15.63
C ASN A 329 1.77 -7.55 14.68
N TYR A 330 1.04 -7.32 13.59
CA TYR A 330 0.76 -8.36 12.60
C TYR A 330 2.02 -8.75 11.82
N GLU A 331 2.91 -7.81 11.53
CA GLU A 331 4.22 -8.08 10.94
C GLU A 331 4.99 -9.10 11.80
N ALA A 332 5.11 -8.84 13.09
CA ALA A 332 5.79 -9.74 14.03
C ALA A 332 5.08 -11.09 14.17
N GLN A 333 3.74 -11.09 14.22
CA GLN A 333 2.93 -12.31 14.39
C GLN A 333 2.98 -13.23 13.18
N LEU A 334 2.96 -12.66 11.96
CA LEU A 334 2.88 -13.42 10.72
C LEU A 334 4.25 -13.65 10.06
N GLY A 335 5.30 -13.01 10.56
CA GLY A 335 6.65 -13.07 9.99
C GLY A 335 6.73 -12.45 8.60
N THR A 336 5.83 -11.52 8.29
CA THR A 336 5.94 -10.71 7.07
C THR A 336 6.85 -9.52 7.31
N ASN A 337 7.29 -8.85 6.25
CA ASN A 337 8.23 -7.75 6.35
C ASN A 337 7.57 -6.42 5.99
N HIS A 338 7.90 -5.36 6.74
CA HIS A 338 7.52 -3.99 6.40
C HIS A 338 6.02 -3.78 6.15
N PHE A 339 5.18 -4.40 6.98
CA PHE A 339 3.73 -4.24 6.85
C PHE A 339 3.27 -2.82 7.25
N ASP A 340 4.08 -2.12 8.05
CA ASP A 340 3.94 -0.71 8.40
C ASP A 340 4.02 0.23 7.18
N LEU A 341 4.69 -0.18 6.09
CA LEU A 341 4.77 0.61 4.85
C LEU A 341 3.45 0.72 4.07
N ALA A 342 2.39 0.01 4.50
CA ALA A 342 1.03 0.30 4.06
C ALA A 342 0.58 1.73 4.43
N VAL A 343 1.25 2.35 5.42
CA VAL A 343 1.11 3.77 5.76
C VAL A 343 2.17 4.56 5.01
N ASP A 344 1.73 5.45 4.12
CA ASP A 344 2.63 6.33 3.39
C ASP A 344 3.13 7.48 4.29
N PHE A 345 4.37 7.38 4.73
CA PHE A 345 5.06 8.45 5.48
C PHE A 345 5.74 9.48 4.56
N GLY A 346 5.63 9.30 3.25
CA GLY A 346 6.27 10.14 2.25
C GLY A 346 7.80 10.00 2.21
N LYS A 347 8.43 10.84 1.40
CA LYS A 347 9.89 10.81 1.15
C LYS A 347 10.76 11.09 2.38
N LEU A 348 10.19 11.72 3.41
CA LEU A 348 10.90 12.08 4.64
C LEU A 348 10.60 11.09 5.78
N TYR A 349 10.48 9.80 5.45
CA TYR A 349 10.19 8.72 6.40
C TYR A 349 11.03 8.79 7.68
N PHE A 350 12.34 9.05 7.55
CA PHE A 350 13.26 9.17 8.68
C PHE A 350 12.90 10.30 9.67
N LEU A 351 12.12 11.29 9.22
CA LEU A 351 11.65 12.41 10.06
C LEU A 351 10.19 12.21 10.50
N THR A 352 9.33 11.76 9.59
CA THR A 352 7.89 11.64 9.86
C THR A 352 7.57 10.53 10.84
N ARG A 353 8.27 9.40 10.80
CA ARG A 353 8.08 8.28 11.72
C ARG A 353 8.40 8.63 13.18
N PRO A 354 9.57 9.22 13.54
CA PRO A 354 9.84 9.70 14.88
C PRO A 354 8.83 10.76 15.37
N MET A 355 8.38 11.66 14.49
CA MET A 355 7.36 12.65 14.85
C MET A 355 6.03 11.98 15.17
N ASN A 356 5.61 10.99 14.39
CA ASN A 356 4.40 10.23 14.65
C ASN A 356 4.48 9.48 16.00
N TRP A 357 5.63 8.87 16.29
CA TRP A 357 5.88 8.22 17.58
C TRP A 357 5.80 9.20 18.74
N LEU A 358 6.38 10.41 18.62
CA LEU A 358 6.30 11.46 19.63
C LEU A 358 4.85 11.93 19.85
N ILE A 359 4.04 12.08 18.78
CA ILE A 359 2.62 12.41 18.91
C ILE A 359 1.91 11.31 19.71
N GLY A 360 2.16 10.05 19.40
CA GLY A 360 1.60 8.91 20.14
C GLY A 360 1.99 8.91 21.61
N LEU A 361 3.28 9.18 21.91
CA LEU A 361 3.79 9.30 23.27
C LEU A 361 3.10 10.45 24.04
N PHE A 362 2.99 11.65 23.44
CA PHE A 362 2.32 12.77 24.08
C PHE A 362 0.82 12.52 24.25
N ASN A 363 0.17 11.88 23.26
CA ASN A 363 -1.23 11.51 23.39
C ASN A 363 -1.47 10.51 24.52
N SER A 364 -0.56 9.58 24.77
CA SER A 364 -0.67 8.63 25.89
C SER A 364 -0.61 9.32 27.27
N TRP A 365 0.05 10.49 27.36
CA TRP A 365 0.14 11.28 28.60
C TRP A 365 -1.08 12.17 28.82
N VAL A 366 -1.58 12.80 27.73
CA VAL A 366 -2.63 13.84 27.84
C VAL A 366 -4.01 13.39 27.38
N GLY A 367 -4.13 12.26 26.69
CA GLY A 367 -5.40 11.73 26.19
C GLY A 367 -6.08 12.58 25.11
N ASN A 368 -5.36 13.55 24.52
CA ASN A 368 -5.89 14.46 23.50
C ASN A 368 -4.88 14.75 22.40
N PHE A 369 -5.18 14.33 21.17
CA PHE A 369 -4.30 14.50 20.01
C PHE A 369 -4.02 15.99 19.68
N GLY A 370 -4.98 16.90 19.88
CA GLY A 370 -4.76 18.33 19.67
C GLY A 370 -3.67 18.89 20.57
N VAL A 371 -3.72 18.55 21.86
CA VAL A 371 -2.68 18.94 22.84
C VAL A 371 -1.35 18.25 22.50
N ALA A 372 -1.36 16.99 22.11
CA ALA A 372 -0.16 16.26 21.69
C ALA A 372 0.54 16.94 20.50
N ILE A 373 -0.20 17.44 19.50
CA ILE A 373 0.34 18.20 18.37
C ILE A 373 0.96 19.52 18.82
N ILE A 374 0.34 20.23 19.78
CA ILE A 374 0.90 21.46 20.35
C ILE A 374 2.22 21.15 21.07
N LEU A 375 2.26 20.10 21.89
CA LEU A 375 3.49 19.67 22.57
C LEU A 375 4.59 19.32 21.59
N LEU A 376 4.28 18.55 20.53
CA LEU A 376 5.24 18.28 19.47
C LEU A 376 5.78 19.56 18.84
N THR A 377 4.90 20.52 18.56
CA THR A 377 5.29 21.81 17.98
C THR A 377 6.27 22.56 18.88
N VAL A 378 6.04 22.55 20.20
CA VAL A 378 6.95 23.17 21.19
C VAL A 378 8.31 22.48 21.17
N VAL A 379 8.34 21.14 21.20
CA VAL A 379 9.59 20.35 21.17
C VAL A 379 10.38 20.61 19.91
N VAL A 380 9.74 20.57 18.73
CA VAL A 380 10.39 20.83 17.45
C VAL A 380 10.93 22.26 17.39
N ARG A 381 10.15 23.23 17.83
CA ARG A 381 10.60 24.65 17.89
C ARG A 381 11.78 24.83 18.85
N ALA A 382 11.75 24.19 20.01
CA ALA A 382 12.87 24.23 20.96
C ALA A 382 14.14 23.61 20.35
N ALA A 383 14.02 22.47 19.67
CA ALA A 383 15.14 21.81 19.00
C ALA A 383 15.76 22.66 17.87
N VAL A 384 14.93 23.37 17.09
CA VAL A 384 15.38 24.23 15.98
C VAL A 384 15.79 25.63 16.43
N PHE A 385 15.41 26.05 17.64
CA PHE A 385 15.66 27.39 18.16
C PHE A 385 17.13 27.85 18.09
N PRO A 386 18.16 27.04 18.47
CA PRO A 386 19.54 27.46 18.38
C PRO A 386 19.94 27.84 16.95
N LEU A 387 19.53 27.03 15.94
CA LEU A 387 19.80 27.27 14.53
C LEU A 387 19.06 28.53 14.03
N ALA A 388 17.80 28.70 14.40
CA ALA A 388 17.02 29.88 14.08
C ALA A 388 17.66 31.14 14.65
N ASN A 389 18.12 31.10 15.94
CA ASN A 389 18.76 32.22 16.59
C ASN A 389 20.08 32.64 15.89
N VAL A 390 20.90 31.67 15.44
CA VAL A 390 22.11 31.96 14.67
C VAL A 390 21.73 32.64 13.35
N SER A 391 20.72 32.11 12.65
CA SER A 391 20.22 32.68 11.39
C SER A 391 19.70 34.12 11.57
N TYR A 392 18.88 34.37 12.59
CA TYR A 392 18.38 35.73 12.88
C TYR A 392 19.50 36.71 13.26
N ARG A 393 20.51 36.28 14.01
CA ARG A 393 21.69 37.09 14.32
C ARG A 393 22.47 37.45 13.06
N SER A 394 22.66 36.51 12.14
CA SER A 394 23.30 36.73 10.85
C SER A 394 22.52 37.72 9.98
N PHE A 395 21.18 37.56 9.90
CA PHE A 395 20.33 38.53 9.18
C PHE A 395 20.35 39.94 9.83
N ALA A 396 20.36 40.04 11.15
CA ALA A 396 20.47 41.31 11.86
C ALA A 396 21.83 41.96 11.60
N GLY A 397 22.92 41.17 11.56
CA GLY A 397 24.25 41.66 11.14
C GLY A 397 24.24 42.20 9.70
N MET A 398 23.66 41.44 8.76
CA MET A 398 23.55 41.90 7.35
C MET A 398 22.73 43.19 7.19
N ARG A 399 21.63 43.36 7.98
CA ARG A 399 20.86 44.62 7.96
C ARG A 399 21.65 45.83 8.44
N LYS A 400 22.55 45.66 9.43
CA LYS A 400 23.43 46.74 9.91
C LYS A 400 24.48 47.12 8.89
N ILE A 401 24.93 46.16 8.07
CA ILE A 401 25.97 46.39 7.04
C ILE A 401 25.37 46.91 5.73
N ALA A 402 24.08 46.65 5.47
CA ALA A 402 23.39 47.03 4.23
C ALA A 402 23.55 48.52 3.84
N PRO A 403 23.39 49.54 4.73
CA PRO A 403 23.61 50.92 4.37
C PRO A 403 25.07 51.17 3.98
N LYS A 404 26.07 50.63 4.72
CA LYS A 404 27.49 50.75 4.40
C LYS A 404 27.84 50.09 3.06
N MET A 405 27.20 48.97 2.74
CA MET A 405 27.34 48.32 1.42
C MET A 405 26.79 49.22 0.29
N ALA A 406 25.69 49.93 0.53
CA ALA A 406 25.13 50.85 -0.43
C ALA A 406 26.09 52.07 -0.65
N GLU A 407 26.66 52.61 0.41
CA GLU A 407 27.69 53.70 0.33
C GLU A 407 28.94 53.25 -0.42
N LEU A 408 29.46 52.06 -0.15
CA LEU A 408 30.62 51.48 -0.87
C LEU A 408 30.32 51.26 -2.34
N ARG A 409 29.10 50.84 -2.71
CA ARG A 409 28.67 50.72 -4.12
C ARG A 409 28.63 52.04 -4.85
N VAL A 410 28.18 53.10 -4.17
CA VAL A 410 28.16 54.47 -4.74
C VAL A 410 29.57 55.01 -4.87
N LYS A 411 30.44 54.79 -3.86
CA LYS A 411 31.82 55.32 -3.82
C LYS A 411 32.77 54.62 -4.79
N TYR A 412 32.62 53.31 -4.99
CA TYR A 412 33.56 52.49 -5.78
C TYR A 412 32.89 51.78 -6.96
N GLY A 413 31.73 52.25 -7.45
CA GLY A 413 30.93 51.58 -8.47
C GLY A 413 31.68 51.21 -9.75
N ASP A 414 32.71 51.97 -10.10
CA ASP A 414 33.57 51.78 -11.29
C ASP A 414 34.84 50.97 -10.97
N ASP A 415 35.28 50.89 -9.71
CA ASP A 415 36.46 50.13 -9.27
C ASP A 415 36.06 48.87 -8.49
N LYS A 416 35.79 47.83 -9.26
CA LYS A 416 35.33 46.53 -8.71
C LYS A 416 36.32 45.88 -7.74
N GLN A 417 37.64 46.10 -7.94
CA GLN A 417 38.67 45.51 -7.09
C GLN A 417 38.71 46.14 -5.69
N LYS A 418 38.70 47.50 -5.64
CA LYS A 418 38.64 48.19 -4.35
C LYS A 418 37.32 47.98 -3.62
N MET A 419 36.22 47.96 -4.36
CA MET A 419 34.90 47.64 -3.78
C MET A 419 34.92 46.26 -3.10
N GLN A 420 35.53 45.25 -3.72
CA GLN A 420 35.58 43.88 -3.19
C GLN A 420 36.53 43.79 -1.97
N GLN A 421 37.66 44.51 -1.95
CA GLN A 421 38.55 44.58 -0.79
C GLN A 421 37.89 45.23 0.42
N GLU A 422 37.19 46.35 0.20
CA GLU A 422 36.47 47.05 1.27
C GLU A 422 35.24 46.28 1.75
N LEU A 423 34.58 45.53 0.85
CA LEU A 423 33.50 44.61 1.25
C LEU A 423 34.02 43.47 2.15
N ILE A 424 35.15 42.87 1.84
CA ILE A 424 35.79 41.84 2.65
C ILE A 424 36.18 42.40 4.03
N ALA A 425 36.77 43.58 4.07
CA ALA A 425 37.11 44.26 5.31
C ALA A 425 35.87 44.60 6.16
N LEU A 426 34.73 44.96 5.53
CA LEU A 426 33.48 45.23 6.19
C LEU A 426 32.82 43.98 6.78
N TYR A 427 33.06 42.80 6.18
CA TYR A 427 32.56 41.51 6.70
C TYR A 427 33.43 40.95 7.82
N GLN A 428 34.64 41.42 8.01
CA GLN A 428 35.57 41.00 9.07
C GLN A 428 35.44 41.83 10.37
N THR A 429 34.72 42.95 10.31
CA THR A 429 34.39 43.81 11.45
C THR A 429 33.01 43.48 12.02
#